data_8d80d8abcb4e72090bcfc348a35b9bbd
#
_entry.id   8d80d8abcb4e72090bcfc348a35b9bbd
#
_cell.length_a   1.000
_cell.length_b   1.000
_cell.length_c   1.000
_cell.angle_alpha   90.00
_cell.angle_beta   90.00
_cell.angle_gamma   90.00
#
_symmetry.space_group_name_H-M   'P 1'
#
loop_
_entity.id
_entity.type
_entity.pdbx_description
1 polymer ?
#
loop_
_entity_poly.entity_id
_entity_poly.type
_entity_poly.pdbx_seq_one_letter_code
_entity_poly.pdbx_strand_id
1 'polypeptide(L)'
;IIPCLDCDLQVPEGRVVKGVEFKEIKYAGNPVDLATRYYEMGADEIVILDITASYERRATMADVIDRLTENVFIPICVGGGIRKVEDYTKMLKAGADKCSTNTAAIKNPELLTEASKVVGSQAVVVGIDAKRRYVDNPSDAPDKNVVETDEGYCWFDCSIYGGREFTGMDAIEWAVKCQELGAGEILLTSMDGDGTKEGYDIALNKAIND
;
A
#
# COMPACT_ATOMS: atom_id res chain seq x y z
N ILE A 1 6.71 -12.62 -7.38
CA ILE A 1 5.66 -12.61 -6.32
C ILE A 1 6.13 -11.72 -5.19
N ILE A 2 5.27 -10.78 -4.77
CA ILE A 2 5.56 -9.80 -3.72
C ILE A 2 4.59 -10.04 -2.55
N PRO A 3 4.98 -10.78 -1.51
CA PRO A 3 4.16 -10.93 -0.31
C PRO A 3 4.02 -9.59 0.43
N CYS A 4 2.79 -9.27 0.84
CA CYS A 4 2.48 -8.13 1.68
C CYS A 4 2.13 -8.61 3.09
N LEU A 5 2.82 -8.12 4.09
CA LEU A 5 2.67 -8.48 5.49
C LEU A 5 2.05 -7.31 6.27
N ASP A 6 0.79 -7.45 6.64
CA ASP A 6 0.12 -6.51 7.53
C ASP A 6 0.62 -6.72 8.95
N CYS A 7 1.22 -5.69 9.54
CA CYS A 7 1.85 -5.77 10.84
C CYS A 7 1.12 -4.90 11.87
N ASP A 8 0.87 -5.50 13.04
CA ASP A 8 0.54 -4.77 14.26
C ASP A 8 1.83 -4.58 15.06
N LEU A 9 2.31 -3.34 15.14
CA LEU A 9 3.51 -2.97 15.86
C LEU A 9 3.23 -2.48 17.30
N GLN A 10 2.06 -2.81 17.87
CA GLN A 10 1.74 -2.49 19.26
C GLN A 10 2.55 -3.33 20.25
N VAL A 11 3.14 -4.41 19.78
CA VAL A 11 4.03 -5.28 20.58
C VAL A 11 5.48 -5.05 20.14
N PRO A 12 6.47 -5.18 21.05
CA PRO A 12 7.87 -4.81 20.77
C PRO A 12 8.51 -5.53 19.58
N GLU A 13 8.13 -6.78 19.34
CA GLU A 13 8.68 -7.60 18.24
C GLU A 13 7.86 -7.48 16.95
N GLY A 14 6.73 -6.79 16.99
CA GLY A 14 5.74 -6.79 15.93
C GLY A 14 5.03 -8.14 15.81
N ARG A 15 3.88 -8.13 15.17
CA ARG A 15 3.17 -9.36 14.79
C ARG A 15 2.48 -9.17 13.45
N VAL A 16 2.59 -10.17 12.59
CA VAL A 16 1.81 -10.20 11.36
C VAL A 16 0.40 -10.63 11.68
N VAL A 17 -0.55 -9.91 11.12
CA VAL A 17 -1.97 -10.16 11.27
C VAL A 17 -2.59 -10.41 9.91
N LYS A 18 -3.67 -11.16 9.88
CA LYS A 18 -4.47 -11.40 8.69
C LYS A 18 -5.92 -11.09 9.00
N GLY A 19 -6.52 -10.21 8.23
CA GLY A 19 -7.94 -9.93 8.24
C GLY A 19 -8.58 -10.36 6.92
N VAL A 20 -9.88 -10.59 6.94
CA VAL A 20 -10.73 -10.62 5.75
C VAL A 20 -11.58 -9.37 5.79
N GLU A 21 -11.59 -8.56 4.73
CA GLU A 21 -12.30 -7.27 4.68
C GLU A 21 -11.99 -6.36 5.89
N PHE A 22 -10.75 -6.36 6.38
CA PHE A 22 -10.33 -5.60 7.58
C PHE A 22 -11.06 -5.99 8.88
N LYS A 23 -11.71 -7.16 8.90
CA LYS A 23 -12.41 -7.72 10.07
C LYS A 23 -11.75 -9.04 10.50
N GLU A 24 -12.02 -9.47 11.73
CA GLU A 24 -11.51 -10.74 12.30
C GLU A 24 -9.99 -10.91 12.18
N ILE A 25 -9.22 -9.98 12.75
CA ILE A 25 -7.76 -10.01 12.76
C ILE A 25 -7.26 -11.28 13.48
N LYS A 26 -6.55 -12.14 12.76
CA LYS A 26 -5.87 -13.33 13.30
C LYS A 26 -4.37 -13.14 13.29
N TYR A 27 -3.71 -13.58 14.33
CA TYR A 27 -2.25 -13.61 14.41
C TYR A 27 -1.68 -14.65 13.44
N ALA A 28 -0.70 -14.25 12.62
CA ALA A 28 -0.10 -15.11 11.60
C ALA A 28 1.39 -15.44 11.87
N GLY A 29 2.09 -14.66 12.70
CA GLY A 29 3.48 -14.91 13.04
C GLY A 29 4.31 -13.66 13.28
N ASN A 30 5.60 -13.83 13.55
CA ASN A 30 6.56 -12.74 13.63
C ASN A 30 6.89 -12.23 12.22
N PRO A 31 6.98 -10.90 11.98
CA PRO A 31 7.24 -10.36 10.65
C PRO A 31 8.61 -10.78 10.08
N VAL A 32 9.66 -10.86 10.91
CA VAL A 32 10.99 -11.26 10.46
C VAL A 32 11.00 -12.73 10.02
N ASP A 33 10.41 -13.63 10.82
CA ASP A 33 10.35 -15.06 10.50
C ASP A 33 9.56 -15.32 9.21
N LEU A 34 8.41 -14.63 9.06
CA LEU A 34 7.57 -14.81 7.87
C LEU A 34 8.23 -14.23 6.61
N ALA A 35 8.83 -13.06 6.69
CA ALA A 35 9.55 -12.47 5.56
C ALA A 35 10.75 -13.34 5.14
N THR A 36 11.54 -13.85 6.11
CA THR A 36 12.63 -14.79 5.84
C THR A 36 12.13 -16.04 5.13
N ARG A 37 11.03 -16.61 5.62
CA ARG A 37 10.41 -17.77 4.97
C ARG A 37 9.97 -17.48 3.54
N TYR A 38 9.33 -16.33 3.28
CA TYR A 38 8.93 -15.98 1.91
C TYR A 38 10.14 -15.72 1.01
N TYR A 39 11.20 -15.11 1.53
CA TYR A 39 12.48 -14.97 0.82
C TYR A 39 13.05 -16.33 0.43
N GLU A 40 13.13 -17.30 1.36
CA GLU A 40 13.60 -18.67 1.09
C GLU A 40 12.71 -19.42 0.09
N MET A 41 11.43 -19.09 0.02
CA MET A 41 10.48 -19.63 -0.97
C MET A 41 10.59 -18.95 -2.34
N GLY A 42 11.48 -17.95 -2.53
CA GLY A 42 11.72 -17.29 -3.79
C GLY A 42 10.83 -16.08 -4.07
N ALA A 43 10.43 -15.34 -3.04
CA ALA A 43 9.78 -14.05 -3.22
C ALA A 43 10.72 -13.04 -3.92
N ASP A 44 10.17 -12.18 -4.76
CA ASP A 44 10.91 -11.16 -5.51
C ASP A 44 11.11 -9.87 -4.71
N GLU A 45 10.22 -9.56 -3.81
CA GLU A 45 10.20 -8.40 -2.91
C GLU A 45 9.33 -8.70 -1.69
N ILE A 46 9.52 -7.99 -0.58
CA ILE A 46 8.65 -8.06 0.61
C ILE A 46 8.06 -6.69 0.89
N VAL A 47 6.75 -6.63 1.13
CA VAL A 47 6.07 -5.42 1.61
C VAL A 47 5.69 -5.60 3.09
N ILE A 48 6.03 -4.63 3.93
CA ILE A 48 5.65 -4.57 5.35
C ILE A 48 4.76 -3.35 5.57
N LEU A 49 3.53 -3.56 5.98
CA LEU A 49 2.58 -2.48 6.25
C LEU A 49 2.22 -2.42 7.74
N ASP A 50 2.57 -1.32 8.41
CA ASP A 50 2.07 -1.06 9.76
C ASP A 50 0.63 -0.56 9.70
N ILE A 51 -0.33 -1.45 9.98
CA ILE A 51 -1.77 -1.14 10.01
C ILE A 51 -2.20 -0.40 11.28
N THR A 52 -1.33 -0.31 12.27
CA THR A 52 -1.57 0.37 13.55
C THR A 52 -0.84 1.69 13.67
N ALA A 53 -0.27 2.18 12.57
CA ALA A 53 0.66 3.29 12.52
C ALA A 53 0.23 4.52 13.31
N SER A 54 0.89 4.74 14.44
CA SER A 54 0.91 6.00 15.19
C SER A 54 2.30 6.62 15.14
N TYR A 55 2.37 7.92 15.42
CA TYR A 55 3.64 8.67 15.45
C TYR A 55 4.70 8.03 16.38
N GLU A 56 4.24 7.43 17.48
CA GLU A 56 5.11 6.88 18.54
C GLU A 56 5.77 5.54 18.16
N ARG A 57 5.32 4.87 17.08
CA ARG A 57 5.73 3.50 16.74
C ARG A 57 6.71 3.40 15.56
N ARG A 58 7.17 4.50 15.01
CA ARG A 58 8.17 4.50 13.94
C ARG A 58 9.53 3.94 14.35
N ALA A 59 9.84 3.97 15.64
CA ALA A 59 11.04 3.30 16.15
C ALA A 59 10.92 1.79 15.99
N THR A 60 9.77 1.22 16.35
CA THR A 60 9.51 -0.23 16.22
C THR A 60 9.58 -0.70 14.76
N MET A 61 9.07 0.07 13.78
CA MET A 61 9.20 -0.28 12.37
C MET A 61 10.67 -0.29 11.92
N ALA A 62 11.45 0.72 12.30
CA ALA A 62 12.87 0.77 11.97
C ALA A 62 13.65 -0.43 12.57
N ASP A 63 13.32 -0.83 13.80
CA ASP A 63 13.93 -2.01 14.45
C ASP A 63 13.53 -3.32 13.75
N VAL A 64 12.30 -3.42 13.25
CA VAL A 64 11.84 -4.58 12.46
C VAL A 64 12.61 -4.64 11.13
N ILE A 65 12.77 -3.50 10.43
CA ILE A 65 13.50 -3.44 9.17
C ILE A 65 14.97 -3.83 9.38
N ASP A 66 15.63 -3.29 10.40
CA ASP A 66 17.03 -3.59 10.72
C ASP A 66 17.24 -5.11 10.89
N ARG A 67 16.37 -5.76 11.67
CA ARG A 67 16.40 -7.23 11.84
C ARG A 67 16.07 -8.00 10.57
N LEU A 68 15.21 -7.47 9.70
CA LEU A 68 14.89 -8.09 8.40
C LEU A 68 16.11 -8.11 7.49
N THR A 69 16.87 -7.03 7.45
CA THR A 69 18.06 -6.92 6.56
C THR A 69 19.19 -7.87 6.92
N GLU A 70 19.16 -8.48 8.10
CA GLU A 70 20.11 -9.53 8.48
C GLU A 70 19.86 -10.86 7.74
N ASN A 71 18.62 -11.12 7.29
CA ASN A 71 18.20 -12.42 6.75
C ASN A 71 17.53 -12.35 5.38
N VAL A 72 17.07 -11.18 4.94
CA VAL A 72 16.31 -10.98 3.70
C VAL A 72 17.12 -10.08 2.78
N PHE A 73 17.48 -10.60 1.59
CA PHE A 73 18.38 -9.95 0.62
C PHE A 73 17.66 -9.63 -0.72
N ILE A 74 16.35 -9.41 -0.64
CA ILE A 74 15.51 -8.89 -1.74
C ILE A 74 14.93 -7.55 -1.31
N PRO A 75 14.41 -6.72 -2.24
CA PRO A 75 13.87 -5.41 -1.91
C PRO A 75 12.80 -5.46 -0.81
N ILE A 76 12.86 -4.51 0.10
CA ILE A 76 11.92 -4.35 1.20
C ILE A 76 11.21 -3.01 1.03
N CYS A 77 9.89 -3.06 0.79
CA CYS A 77 9.02 -1.90 0.80
C CYS A 77 8.31 -1.80 2.15
N VAL A 78 8.31 -0.62 2.76
CA VAL A 78 7.63 -0.39 4.04
C VAL A 78 6.58 0.67 3.93
N GLY A 79 5.41 0.43 4.54
CA GLY A 79 4.31 1.37 4.57
C GLY A 79 3.65 1.47 5.94
N GLY A 80 2.74 2.42 6.04
CA GLY A 80 2.09 2.75 7.31
C GLY A 80 2.81 3.86 8.06
N GLY A 81 2.09 4.96 8.34
CA GLY A 81 2.59 6.08 9.11
C GLY A 81 3.61 6.99 8.43
N ILE A 82 3.94 6.80 7.17
CA ILE A 82 4.80 7.70 6.37
C ILE A 82 4.01 8.98 6.06
N ARG A 83 4.46 10.12 6.57
CA ARG A 83 3.72 11.38 6.51
C ARG A 83 4.54 12.58 6.04
N LYS A 84 5.86 12.47 6.03
CA LYS A 84 6.79 13.52 5.66
C LYS A 84 8.10 12.94 5.15
N VAL A 85 8.91 13.75 4.48
CA VAL A 85 10.15 13.32 3.82
C VAL A 85 11.15 12.69 4.79
N GLU A 86 11.21 13.17 6.03
CA GLU A 86 12.10 12.59 7.05
C GLU A 86 11.72 11.15 7.42
N ASP A 87 10.44 10.78 7.26
CA ASP A 87 10.00 9.40 7.50
C ASP A 87 10.57 8.47 6.43
N TYR A 88 10.54 8.88 5.15
CA TYR A 88 11.22 8.15 4.06
C TYR A 88 12.71 7.96 4.38
N THR A 89 13.39 9.06 4.67
CA THR A 89 14.84 9.02 4.98
C THR A 89 15.16 8.10 6.15
N LYS A 90 14.30 8.09 7.19
CA LYS A 90 14.47 7.23 8.36
C LYS A 90 14.34 5.75 8.01
N MET A 91 13.30 5.37 7.25
CA MET A 91 13.07 3.97 6.87
C MET A 91 14.16 3.45 5.91
N LEU A 92 14.55 4.26 4.93
CA LEU A 92 15.65 3.90 4.02
C LEU A 92 16.99 3.74 4.76
N LYS A 93 17.27 4.57 5.75
CA LYS A 93 18.48 4.41 6.61
C LYS A 93 18.43 3.16 7.49
N ALA A 94 17.24 2.69 7.84
CA ALA A 94 17.06 1.43 8.56
C ALA A 94 17.21 0.19 7.67
N GLY A 95 17.31 0.37 6.34
CA GLY A 95 17.54 -0.70 5.38
C GLY A 95 16.37 -1.02 4.45
N ALA A 96 15.26 -0.26 4.50
CA ALA A 96 14.22 -0.37 3.49
C ALA A 96 14.72 0.16 2.13
N ASP A 97 14.24 -0.41 1.03
CA ASP A 97 14.52 0.04 -0.33
C ASP A 97 13.48 1.05 -0.82
N LYS A 98 12.23 0.90 -0.37
CA LYS A 98 11.09 1.71 -0.77
C LYS A 98 10.19 2.04 0.42
N CYS A 99 9.47 3.15 0.32
CA CYS A 99 8.45 3.52 1.31
C CYS A 99 7.11 3.79 0.64
N SER A 100 6.05 3.18 1.18
CA SER A 100 4.67 3.35 0.70
C SER A 100 3.89 4.34 1.56
N THR A 101 3.17 5.24 0.92
CA THR A 101 2.24 6.18 1.55
C THR A 101 0.89 6.17 0.83
N ASN A 102 -0.22 6.24 1.58
CA ASN A 102 -1.58 6.38 1.06
C ASN A 102 -2.20 7.68 1.61
N THR A 103 -2.78 7.64 2.79
CA THR A 103 -3.53 8.75 3.40
C THR A 103 -2.78 10.09 3.38
N ALA A 104 -1.47 10.08 3.65
CA ALA A 104 -0.68 11.30 3.67
C ALA A 104 -0.52 11.90 2.27
N ALA A 105 -0.34 11.08 1.24
CA ALA A 105 -0.24 11.52 -0.14
C ALA A 105 -1.57 12.12 -0.64
N ILE A 106 -2.71 11.49 -0.35
CA ILE A 106 -4.03 12.03 -0.71
C ILE A 106 -4.28 13.38 -0.03
N LYS A 107 -3.88 13.54 1.25
CA LYS A 107 -4.07 14.79 2.00
C LYS A 107 -3.08 15.89 1.61
N ASN A 108 -1.88 15.53 1.24
CA ASN A 108 -0.82 16.43 0.82
C ASN A 108 -0.04 15.83 -0.35
N PRO A 109 -0.52 15.97 -1.59
CA PRO A 109 0.12 15.40 -2.77
C PRO A 109 1.57 15.89 -3.02
N GLU A 110 1.89 17.11 -2.58
CA GLU A 110 3.24 17.66 -2.70
C GLU A 110 4.30 16.82 -1.97
N LEU A 111 3.89 16.03 -0.97
CA LEU A 111 4.76 15.08 -0.28
C LEU A 111 5.49 14.15 -1.28
N LEU A 112 4.82 13.72 -2.34
CA LEU A 112 5.38 12.83 -3.36
C LEU A 112 6.52 13.51 -4.11
N THR A 113 6.30 14.77 -4.51
CA THR A 113 7.30 15.59 -5.19
C THR A 113 8.50 15.91 -4.30
N GLU A 114 8.26 16.22 -3.03
CA GLU A 114 9.32 16.49 -2.07
C GLU A 114 10.14 15.22 -1.77
N ALA A 115 9.46 14.10 -1.54
CA ALA A 115 10.11 12.82 -1.27
C ALA A 115 10.94 12.35 -2.47
N SER A 116 10.38 12.38 -3.69
CA SER A 116 11.08 11.94 -4.90
C SER A 116 12.35 12.75 -5.20
N LYS A 117 12.37 14.05 -4.87
CA LYS A 117 13.58 14.89 -4.99
C LYS A 117 14.68 14.50 -4.01
N VAL A 118 14.32 13.97 -2.83
CA VAL A 118 15.29 13.65 -1.77
C VAL A 118 15.77 12.21 -1.85
N VAL A 119 14.85 11.27 -2.09
CA VAL A 119 15.17 9.83 -2.04
C VAL A 119 15.14 9.15 -3.42
N GLY A 120 14.72 9.85 -4.46
CA GLY A 120 14.52 9.31 -5.81
C GLY A 120 13.14 8.69 -5.98
N SER A 121 12.58 8.79 -7.19
CA SER A 121 11.25 8.24 -7.52
C SER A 121 11.14 6.75 -7.24
N GLN A 122 12.20 5.97 -7.50
CA GLN A 122 12.24 4.52 -7.28
C GLN A 122 12.01 4.09 -5.83
N ALA A 123 12.20 5.02 -4.87
CA ALA A 123 11.95 4.75 -3.44
C ALA A 123 10.57 5.24 -2.96
N VAL A 124 9.80 5.89 -3.84
CA VAL A 124 8.48 6.45 -3.51
C VAL A 124 7.38 5.57 -4.09
N VAL A 125 6.68 4.87 -3.21
CA VAL A 125 5.52 4.03 -3.55
C VAL A 125 4.24 4.70 -3.06
N VAL A 126 3.18 4.69 -3.87
CA VAL A 126 1.86 5.15 -3.43
C VAL A 126 0.92 3.96 -3.26
N GLY A 127 0.42 3.76 -2.04
CA GLY A 127 -0.67 2.83 -1.78
C GLY A 127 -1.99 3.41 -2.27
N ILE A 128 -2.72 2.66 -3.08
CA ILE A 128 -4.07 3.01 -3.53
C ILE A 128 -5.01 1.88 -3.14
N ASP A 129 -5.85 2.13 -2.14
CA ASP A 129 -6.92 1.21 -1.75
C ASP A 129 -8.19 1.65 -2.47
N ALA A 130 -8.64 0.87 -3.43
CA ALA A 130 -9.73 1.22 -4.34
C ALA A 130 -10.96 0.33 -4.14
N LYS A 131 -12.14 0.95 -4.09
CA LYS A 131 -13.43 0.28 -3.96
C LYS A 131 -14.29 0.52 -5.20
N ARG A 132 -14.89 -0.54 -5.76
CA ARG A 132 -15.85 -0.43 -6.86
C ARG A 132 -17.09 0.36 -6.43
N ARG A 133 -17.48 1.33 -7.26
CA ARG A 133 -18.74 2.07 -7.15
C ARG A 133 -19.54 1.83 -8.41
N TYR A 134 -20.54 0.97 -8.31
CA TYR A 134 -21.38 0.62 -9.43
C TYR A 134 -22.32 1.76 -9.81
N VAL A 135 -22.56 1.90 -11.10
CA VAL A 135 -23.50 2.84 -11.71
C VAL A 135 -24.32 2.11 -12.78
N ASP A 136 -25.54 2.56 -13.04
CA ASP A 136 -26.40 1.93 -14.05
C ASP A 136 -25.90 2.26 -15.48
N ASN A 137 -25.40 3.50 -15.67
CA ASN A 137 -24.83 3.95 -16.93
C ASN A 137 -23.58 4.81 -16.69
N PRO A 138 -22.65 4.85 -17.63
CA PRO A 138 -21.48 5.75 -17.52
C PRO A 138 -21.83 7.23 -17.36
N SER A 139 -22.98 7.66 -17.89
CA SER A 139 -23.50 9.03 -17.74
C SER A 139 -23.89 9.41 -16.31
N ASP A 140 -24.05 8.44 -15.42
CA ASP A 140 -24.44 8.69 -14.02
C ASP A 140 -23.22 9.14 -13.17
N ALA A 141 -22.00 8.96 -13.70
CA ALA A 141 -20.76 9.45 -13.11
C ALA A 141 -19.87 10.11 -14.18
N PRO A 142 -20.29 11.27 -14.73
CA PRO A 142 -19.65 11.89 -15.89
C PRO A 142 -18.24 12.43 -15.61
N ASP A 143 -17.89 12.62 -14.36
CA ASP A 143 -16.60 13.09 -13.87
C ASP A 143 -15.71 11.94 -13.35
N LYS A 144 -16.03 10.69 -13.68
CA LYS A 144 -15.29 9.49 -13.26
C LYS A 144 -14.89 8.64 -14.45
N ASN A 145 -13.79 7.92 -14.31
CA ASN A 145 -13.36 6.92 -15.28
C ASN A 145 -14.16 5.63 -15.07
N VAL A 146 -15.33 5.58 -15.70
CA VAL A 146 -16.21 4.42 -15.62
C VAL A 146 -15.71 3.31 -16.52
N VAL A 147 -15.54 2.13 -15.97
CA VAL A 147 -15.15 0.91 -16.69
C VAL A 147 -16.29 -0.09 -16.73
N GLU A 148 -16.36 -0.88 -17.80
CA GLU A 148 -17.27 -2.02 -17.91
C GLU A 148 -16.59 -3.27 -17.32
N THR A 149 -17.33 -3.97 -16.49
CA THR A 149 -16.90 -5.25 -15.88
C THR A 149 -17.97 -6.32 -16.13
N ASP A 150 -17.67 -7.59 -15.82
CA ASP A 150 -18.64 -8.67 -15.91
C ASP A 150 -19.84 -8.47 -14.97
N GLU A 151 -19.72 -7.60 -13.97
CA GLU A 151 -20.77 -7.28 -12.98
C GLU A 151 -21.51 -5.98 -13.29
N GLY A 152 -21.12 -5.25 -14.36
CA GLY A 152 -21.70 -3.97 -14.75
C GLY A 152 -20.70 -2.83 -14.80
N TYR A 153 -21.21 -1.61 -14.93
CA TYR A 153 -20.38 -0.41 -14.96
C TYR A 153 -19.97 0.03 -13.56
N CYS A 154 -18.71 0.35 -13.35
CA CYS A 154 -18.23 0.91 -12.09
C CYS A 154 -17.08 1.89 -12.31
N TRP A 155 -16.83 2.74 -11.33
CA TRP A 155 -15.59 3.48 -11.16
C TRP A 155 -14.94 3.08 -9.83
N PHE A 156 -13.69 3.47 -9.61
CA PHE A 156 -12.93 3.05 -8.43
C PHE A 156 -12.67 4.22 -7.50
N ASP A 157 -13.24 4.16 -6.30
CA ASP A 157 -13.17 5.21 -5.28
C ASP A 157 -11.98 4.94 -4.33
N CYS A 158 -11.05 5.90 -4.25
CA CYS A 158 -9.93 5.83 -3.33
C CYS A 158 -10.38 5.89 -1.88
N SER A 159 -9.79 5.06 -1.04
CA SER A 159 -10.00 5.11 0.40
C SER A 159 -8.73 5.49 1.17
N ILE A 160 -8.93 6.03 2.37
CA ILE A 160 -7.89 6.42 3.31
C ILE A 160 -8.11 5.75 4.67
N TYR A 161 -7.08 5.85 5.54
CA TYR A 161 -7.11 5.26 6.88
C TYR A 161 -7.35 3.75 6.90
N GLY A 162 -6.79 3.02 5.92
CA GLY A 162 -6.97 1.57 5.81
C GLY A 162 -8.42 1.20 5.53
N GLY A 163 -9.03 1.81 4.52
CA GLY A 163 -10.37 1.49 4.05
C GLY A 163 -11.53 2.06 4.86
N ARG A 164 -11.25 2.92 5.85
CA ARG A 164 -12.29 3.42 6.78
C ARG A 164 -13.03 4.65 6.28
N GLU A 165 -12.46 5.39 5.34
CA GLU A 165 -13.03 6.62 4.79
C GLU A 165 -12.83 6.65 3.28
N PHE A 166 -13.90 6.91 2.54
CA PHE A 166 -13.87 7.06 1.09
C PHE A 166 -13.78 8.52 0.72
N THR A 167 -12.99 8.82 -0.30
CA THR A 167 -12.64 10.21 -0.66
C THR A 167 -13.48 10.78 -1.78
N GLY A 168 -14.16 9.94 -2.56
CA GLY A 168 -14.79 10.32 -3.82
C GLY A 168 -13.78 10.58 -4.95
N MET A 169 -12.49 10.33 -4.72
CA MET A 169 -11.43 10.50 -5.71
C MET A 169 -11.35 9.26 -6.60
N ASP A 170 -11.31 9.47 -7.90
CA ASP A 170 -11.14 8.41 -8.88
C ASP A 170 -9.71 7.84 -8.80
N ALA A 171 -9.60 6.52 -8.67
CA ALA A 171 -8.30 5.86 -8.49
C ALA A 171 -7.41 5.94 -9.75
N ILE A 172 -8.01 5.99 -10.95
CA ILE A 172 -7.28 6.12 -12.21
C ILE A 172 -6.69 7.52 -12.31
N GLU A 173 -7.49 8.55 -12.07
CA GLU A 173 -7.00 9.94 -12.04
C GLU A 173 -5.92 10.14 -10.99
N TRP A 174 -6.11 9.53 -9.81
CA TRP A 174 -5.15 9.61 -8.73
C TRP A 174 -3.83 8.91 -9.08
N ALA A 175 -3.88 7.74 -9.73
CA ALA A 175 -2.69 7.03 -10.18
C ALA A 175 -1.86 7.86 -11.17
N VAL A 176 -2.51 8.47 -12.17
CA VAL A 176 -1.86 9.39 -13.11
C VAL A 176 -1.22 10.57 -12.37
N LYS A 177 -1.97 11.18 -11.44
CA LYS A 177 -1.47 12.29 -10.63
C LYS A 177 -0.28 11.91 -9.77
N CYS A 178 -0.25 10.72 -9.19
CA CYS A 178 0.89 10.21 -8.42
C CYS A 178 2.14 10.09 -9.28
N GLN A 179 2.01 9.58 -10.50
CA GLN A 179 3.12 9.49 -11.46
C GLN A 179 3.66 10.88 -11.81
N GLU A 180 2.80 11.85 -12.12
CA GLU A 180 3.19 13.24 -12.42
C GLU A 180 3.93 13.89 -11.24
N LEU A 181 3.57 13.56 -10.01
CA LEU A 181 4.18 14.06 -8.78
C LEU A 181 5.49 13.35 -8.41
N GLY A 182 5.87 12.31 -9.15
CA GLY A 182 7.16 11.64 -9.00
C GLY A 182 7.13 10.34 -8.21
N ALA A 183 5.96 9.72 -8.01
CA ALA A 183 5.90 8.34 -7.54
C ALA A 183 6.50 7.39 -8.58
N GLY A 184 7.29 6.44 -8.15
CA GLY A 184 7.92 5.44 -9.01
C GLY A 184 7.14 4.14 -9.10
N GLU A 185 6.22 3.90 -8.15
CA GLU A 185 5.47 2.65 -8.08
C GLU A 185 4.12 2.86 -7.40
N ILE A 186 3.12 2.07 -7.79
CA ILE A 186 1.80 2.02 -7.16
C ILE A 186 1.61 0.64 -6.51
N LEU A 187 1.31 0.62 -5.22
CA LEU A 187 0.84 -0.55 -4.49
C LEU A 187 -0.69 -0.53 -4.48
N LEU A 188 -1.29 -1.30 -5.40
CA LEU A 188 -2.74 -1.27 -5.64
C LEU A 188 -3.45 -2.36 -4.84
N THR A 189 -4.47 -1.97 -4.07
CA THR A 189 -5.36 -2.88 -3.35
C THR A 189 -6.78 -2.77 -3.88
N SER A 190 -7.35 -3.87 -4.38
CA SER A 190 -8.79 -3.98 -4.59
C SER A 190 -9.47 -4.33 -3.28
N MET A 191 -10.23 -3.41 -2.72
CA MET A 191 -10.99 -3.68 -1.48
C MET A 191 -12.11 -4.71 -1.67
N ASP A 192 -12.53 -4.95 -2.92
CA ASP A 192 -13.52 -5.97 -3.28
C ASP A 192 -12.89 -7.35 -3.42
N GLY A 193 -11.61 -7.41 -3.82
CA GLY A 193 -10.88 -8.67 -4.05
C GLY A 193 -10.02 -9.12 -2.88
N ASP A 194 -9.62 -8.19 -1.99
CA ASP A 194 -8.70 -8.51 -0.90
C ASP A 194 -9.28 -9.53 0.09
N GLY A 195 -8.50 -10.58 0.38
CA GLY A 195 -8.88 -11.65 1.30
C GLY A 195 -9.89 -12.67 0.75
N THR A 196 -10.51 -12.46 -0.41
CA THR A 196 -11.54 -13.35 -0.99
C THR A 196 -10.98 -14.67 -1.52
N LYS A 197 -9.70 -14.69 -1.91
CA LYS A 197 -9.01 -15.81 -2.59
C LYS A 197 -9.52 -16.11 -4.00
N GLU A 198 -10.23 -15.19 -4.63
CA GLU A 198 -10.75 -15.32 -5.99
C GLU A 198 -9.77 -14.80 -7.06
N GLY A 199 -8.60 -14.34 -6.65
CA GLY A 199 -7.57 -13.79 -7.52
C GLY A 199 -7.55 -12.27 -7.53
N TYR A 200 -6.84 -11.71 -8.51
CA TYR A 200 -6.72 -10.26 -8.66
C TYR A 200 -7.96 -9.65 -9.32
N ASP A 201 -8.30 -8.41 -8.94
CA ASP A 201 -9.28 -7.59 -9.66
C ASP A 201 -8.68 -7.15 -11.01
N ILE A 202 -8.97 -7.92 -12.06
CA ILE A 202 -8.39 -7.71 -13.39
C ILE A 202 -8.86 -6.38 -13.99
N ALA A 203 -10.13 -5.99 -13.76
CA ALA A 203 -10.67 -4.74 -14.28
C ALA A 203 -9.95 -3.53 -13.68
N LEU A 204 -9.74 -3.52 -12.36
CA LEU A 204 -9.00 -2.47 -11.68
C LEU A 204 -7.52 -2.44 -12.13
N ASN A 205 -6.85 -3.60 -12.15
CA ASN A 205 -5.44 -3.67 -12.55
C ASN A 205 -5.24 -3.19 -13.99
N LYS A 206 -6.12 -3.57 -14.91
CA LYS A 206 -6.07 -3.12 -16.29
C LYS A 206 -6.28 -1.61 -16.38
N ALA A 207 -7.30 -1.07 -15.71
CA ALA A 207 -7.63 0.34 -15.75
C ALA A 207 -6.54 1.27 -15.20
N ILE A 208 -5.74 0.78 -14.23
CA ILE A 208 -4.59 1.53 -13.69
C ILE A 208 -3.35 1.40 -14.57
N ASN A 209 -3.19 0.28 -15.30
CA ASN A 209 -2.00 0.03 -16.13
C ASN A 209 -2.08 0.70 -17.52
N ASP A 210 -3.27 0.86 -18.09
CA ASP A 210 -3.52 1.45 -19.42
C ASP A 210 -3.42 2.98 -19.39
#